data_48fd8022eb54d5841bb15134687dd088
#
_entry.id   48fd8022eb54d5841bb15134687dd088
#
_cell.length_a   1.000
_cell.length_b   1.000
_cell.length_c   1.000
_cell.angle_alpha   90.00
_cell.angle_beta   90.00
_cell.angle_gamma   90.00
#
_symmetry.space_group_name_H-M   'P 1'
#
loop_
_entity.id
_entity.type
_entity.pdbx_description
1 polymer ?
#
loop_
_entity_poly.entity_id
_entity_poly.type
_entity_poly.pdbx_seq_one_letter_code
_entity_poly.pdbx_strand_id
1 'polypeptide(L)'
;MASLIEMNASASAVHRRWEEDPILSVQHLTMRFGGLVAINDLSFDVGRGDITALIGPNGAGKTTVFNCVTGFYKPTEGRIVMRHGPGRQDELVRQITASGLRWKKEDGQGIFLLERMPDHEISARAKVARTFQNIRLFGGMTVLENLLVAQHNRLVVASGYSFGGILGLPTYRRAEKTAIEKAVYWLERTHLIDRADDPAADLPYGAQRRLEIARAMCTDPELLCLDEPAAGLNPRESAELNELLKFIRDNGTSVLLIEHDMGVVMEISDHIVVLDYGVKIADGDAMAVKTDPRVIAAYLGVEEEEEIDVPEVLEDVVEQVGELPGSPNTEPEPPARQPAATKRSRSRAGKGGKA
;
A
#
# COMPACT_ATOMS: atom_id res chain seq x y z
N MET A 1 -0.76 23.00 46.23
CA MET A 1 0.22 22.60 45.21
C MET A 1 0.22 21.10 44.87
N ALA A 2 -0.47 20.26 45.66
CA ALA A 2 -0.59 18.80 45.36
C ALA A 2 -1.65 18.46 44.28
N SER A 3 -2.64 19.34 44.02
CA SER A 3 -3.75 19.05 43.10
C SER A 3 -3.45 19.26 41.63
N LEU A 4 -2.36 19.95 41.26
CA LEU A 4 -1.92 20.18 39.89
C LEU A 4 -1.02 19.06 39.35
N ILE A 5 -0.46 18.26 40.22
CA ILE A 5 0.38 17.09 39.85
C ILE A 5 -0.51 15.87 39.57
N GLU A 6 -1.64 15.74 40.29
CA GLU A 6 -2.60 14.64 40.03
C GLU A 6 -3.49 14.88 38.81
N MET A 7 -3.70 16.10 38.36
CA MET A 7 -4.45 16.39 37.14
C MET A 7 -3.67 16.12 35.84
N ASN A 8 -2.33 16.02 35.89
CA ASN A 8 -1.50 15.65 34.73
C ASN A 8 -1.25 14.12 34.59
N ALA A 9 -1.67 13.33 35.56
CA ALA A 9 -1.57 11.87 35.49
C ALA A 9 -2.76 11.17 34.81
N SER A 10 -3.80 11.94 34.43
CA SER A 10 -4.92 11.46 33.59
C SER A 10 -4.82 11.89 32.13
N ALA A 11 -3.62 12.27 31.65
CA ALA A 11 -3.34 12.30 30.24
C ALA A 11 -3.56 10.86 29.75
N SER A 12 -4.64 10.65 29.00
CA SER A 12 -5.13 9.41 28.43
C SER A 12 -3.96 8.45 28.16
N ALA A 13 -3.98 7.28 28.84
CA ALA A 13 -3.17 6.16 28.41
C ALA A 13 -3.55 5.93 26.93
N VAL A 14 -2.68 6.34 26.02
CA VAL A 14 -2.85 6.08 24.59
C VAL A 14 -2.93 4.56 24.50
N HIS A 15 -4.11 4.07 24.19
CA HIS A 15 -4.37 2.62 24.16
C HIS A 15 -3.63 2.07 22.95
N ARG A 16 -2.45 1.51 23.19
CA ARG A 16 -1.56 0.96 22.13
C ARG A 16 -2.06 -0.43 21.72
N ARG A 17 -3.12 -0.46 20.91
CA ARG A 17 -3.74 -1.71 20.45
C ARG A 17 -2.76 -2.63 19.74
N TRP A 18 -1.77 -2.06 19.03
CA TRP A 18 -0.74 -2.85 18.37
C TRP A 18 0.15 -3.63 19.34
N GLU A 19 0.29 -3.19 20.60
CA GLU A 19 1.03 -3.93 21.63
C GLU A 19 0.16 -4.98 22.33
N GLU A 20 -1.12 -4.67 22.59
CA GLU A 20 -2.03 -5.48 23.40
C GLU A 20 -2.83 -6.50 22.56
N ASP A 21 -3.37 -6.08 21.41
CA ASP A 21 -4.21 -6.88 20.51
C ASP A 21 -3.77 -6.73 19.04
N PRO A 22 -2.58 -7.23 18.66
CA PRO A 22 -2.14 -7.18 17.28
C PRO A 22 -2.95 -8.13 16.40
N ILE A 23 -3.49 -7.61 15.30
CA ILE A 23 -4.07 -8.45 14.24
C ILE A 23 -3.01 -9.09 13.37
N LEU A 24 -1.91 -8.37 13.10
CA LEU A 24 -0.75 -8.85 12.36
C LEU A 24 0.52 -8.62 13.17
N SER A 25 1.40 -9.62 13.22
CA SER A 25 2.75 -9.48 13.76
C SER A 25 3.77 -9.93 12.73
N VAL A 26 4.68 -9.05 12.40
CA VAL A 26 5.90 -9.35 11.63
C VAL A 26 7.03 -9.56 12.63
N GLN A 27 7.72 -10.69 12.55
CA GLN A 27 8.72 -11.09 13.54
C GLN A 27 10.01 -11.53 12.85
N HIS A 28 11.10 -10.78 13.08
CA HIS A 28 12.44 -11.06 12.55
C HIS A 28 12.46 -11.27 11.03
N LEU A 29 11.69 -10.46 10.30
CA LEU A 29 11.55 -10.58 8.85
C LEU A 29 12.84 -10.18 8.17
N THR A 30 13.41 -11.11 7.40
CA THR A 30 14.56 -10.85 6.53
C THR A 30 14.19 -11.24 5.09
N MET A 31 14.49 -10.36 4.14
CA MET A 31 14.28 -10.63 2.72
C MET A 31 15.54 -10.31 1.92
N ARG A 32 16.04 -11.33 1.21
CA ARG A 32 17.23 -11.25 0.37
C ARG A 32 16.87 -11.53 -1.09
N PHE A 33 17.41 -10.73 -1.98
CA PHE A 33 17.34 -10.95 -3.43
C PHE A 33 18.76 -11.16 -3.95
N GLY A 34 19.18 -12.42 -4.06
CA GLY A 34 20.58 -12.72 -4.37
C GLY A 34 21.53 -12.17 -3.28
N GLY A 35 22.39 -11.25 -3.67
CA GLY A 35 23.33 -10.59 -2.73
C GLY A 35 22.76 -9.36 -2.00
N LEU A 36 21.59 -8.87 -2.40
CA LEU A 36 20.95 -7.69 -1.80
C LEU A 36 20.07 -8.09 -0.63
N VAL A 37 20.29 -7.49 0.55
CA VAL A 37 19.39 -7.57 1.69
C VAL A 37 18.42 -6.40 1.64
N ALA A 38 17.18 -6.65 1.21
CA ALA A 38 16.16 -5.61 1.10
C ALA A 38 15.47 -5.31 2.42
N ILE A 39 15.34 -6.31 3.30
CA ILE A 39 14.82 -6.20 4.67
C ILE A 39 15.75 -7.00 5.59
N ASN A 40 16.11 -6.41 6.72
CA ASN A 40 17.03 -7.00 7.68
C ASN A 40 16.44 -6.99 9.08
N ASP A 41 16.06 -8.17 9.59
CA ASP A 41 15.58 -8.41 10.96
C ASP A 41 14.44 -7.47 11.41
N LEU A 42 13.45 -7.24 10.54
CA LEU A 42 12.34 -6.33 10.81
C LEU A 42 11.29 -6.99 11.71
N SER A 43 10.89 -6.28 12.78
CA SER A 43 9.78 -6.69 13.64
C SER A 43 8.86 -5.51 13.95
N PHE A 44 7.55 -5.69 13.73
CA PHE A 44 6.51 -4.73 14.10
C PHE A 44 5.14 -5.41 14.19
N ASP A 45 4.21 -4.75 14.84
CA ASP A 45 2.83 -5.20 15.01
C ASP A 45 1.85 -4.23 14.32
N VAL A 46 0.70 -4.73 13.86
CA VAL A 46 -0.45 -3.93 13.38
C VAL A 46 -1.60 -4.15 14.35
N GLY A 47 -2.14 -3.08 14.92
CA GLY A 47 -3.23 -3.14 15.90
C GLY A 47 -4.57 -3.54 15.26
N ARG A 48 -5.37 -4.28 16.00
CA ARG A 48 -6.73 -4.62 15.57
C ARG A 48 -7.63 -3.39 15.57
N GLY A 49 -8.23 -3.07 14.42
CA GLY A 49 -9.05 -1.89 14.24
C GLY A 49 -8.26 -0.58 14.29
N ASP A 50 -6.97 -0.62 13.95
CA ASP A 50 -6.12 0.55 13.79
C ASP A 50 -5.73 0.76 12.32
N ILE A 51 -5.37 1.99 11.98
CA ILE A 51 -4.63 2.32 10.76
C ILE A 51 -3.15 2.38 11.12
N THR A 52 -2.37 1.39 10.67
CA THR A 52 -0.91 1.38 10.82
C THR A 52 -0.26 1.82 9.52
N ALA A 53 0.52 2.90 9.55
CA ALA A 53 1.29 3.36 8.40
C ALA A 53 2.72 2.81 8.44
N LEU A 54 3.20 2.33 7.28
CA LEU A 54 4.57 1.95 7.04
C LEU A 54 5.21 2.99 6.12
N ILE A 55 6.09 3.82 6.66
CA ILE A 55 6.69 4.95 5.97
C ILE A 55 8.21 4.83 5.90
N GLY A 56 8.86 5.72 5.17
CA GLY A 56 10.31 5.78 5.02
C GLY A 56 10.73 6.27 3.64
N PRO A 57 12.02 6.60 3.42
CA PRO A 57 12.55 7.03 2.13
C PRO A 57 12.33 6.02 1.00
N ASN A 58 12.57 6.45 -0.24
CA ASN A 58 12.56 5.56 -1.39
C ASN A 58 13.66 4.50 -1.24
N GLY A 59 13.32 3.25 -1.55
CA GLY A 59 14.27 2.14 -1.33
C GLY A 59 14.36 1.60 0.10
N ALA A 60 13.67 2.18 1.09
CA ALA A 60 13.67 1.69 2.48
C ALA A 60 13.08 0.28 2.67
N GLY A 61 12.50 -0.34 1.64
CA GLY A 61 11.98 -1.70 1.70
C GLY A 61 10.48 -1.83 1.96
N LYS A 62 9.73 -0.73 2.05
CA LYS A 62 8.27 -0.71 2.34
C LYS A 62 7.46 -1.68 1.47
N THR A 63 7.57 -1.56 0.16
CA THR A 63 6.86 -2.43 -0.81
C THR A 63 7.31 -3.90 -0.69
N THR A 64 8.57 -4.16 -0.28
CA THR A 64 9.05 -5.52 -0.04
C THR A 64 8.35 -6.15 1.16
N VAL A 65 8.23 -5.43 2.29
CA VAL A 65 7.46 -5.86 3.46
C VAL A 65 6.02 -6.15 3.09
N PHE A 66 5.39 -5.24 2.35
CA PHE A 66 4.01 -5.36 1.91
C PHE A 66 3.80 -6.61 1.01
N ASN A 67 4.75 -6.88 0.11
CA ASN A 67 4.74 -8.07 -0.72
C ASN A 67 4.92 -9.36 0.10
N CYS A 68 5.69 -9.33 1.19
CA CYS A 68 5.80 -10.46 2.11
C CYS A 68 4.49 -10.71 2.87
N VAL A 69 3.86 -9.65 3.42
CA VAL A 69 2.59 -9.74 4.16
C VAL A 69 1.47 -10.27 3.26
N THR A 70 1.41 -9.81 2.01
CA THR A 70 0.35 -10.21 1.06
C THR A 70 0.67 -11.50 0.29
N GLY A 71 1.82 -12.14 0.57
CA GLY A 71 2.20 -13.45 0.04
C GLY A 71 2.83 -13.44 -1.35
N PHE A 72 3.05 -12.25 -1.92
CA PHE A 72 3.69 -12.08 -3.23
C PHE A 72 5.16 -12.52 -3.20
N TYR A 73 5.84 -12.25 -2.06
CA TYR A 73 7.16 -12.79 -1.76
C TYR A 73 7.12 -13.70 -0.55
N LYS A 74 7.93 -14.74 -0.56
CA LYS A 74 8.21 -15.54 0.62
C LYS A 74 9.48 -14.99 1.27
N PRO A 75 9.43 -14.56 2.54
CA PRO A 75 10.60 -14.06 3.23
C PRO A 75 11.70 -15.14 3.30
N THR A 76 12.94 -14.70 3.34
CA THR A 76 14.10 -15.59 3.51
C THR A 76 14.13 -16.16 4.92
N GLU A 77 13.85 -15.30 5.91
CA GLU A 77 13.81 -15.64 7.33
C GLU A 77 12.68 -14.86 8.00
N GLY A 78 12.28 -15.30 9.20
CA GLY A 78 11.27 -14.64 9.99
C GLY A 78 9.89 -15.27 9.88
N ARG A 79 8.91 -14.59 10.47
CA ARG A 79 7.54 -15.07 10.57
C ARG A 79 6.54 -13.93 10.45
N ILE A 80 5.41 -14.19 9.82
CA ILE A 80 4.31 -13.24 9.66
C ILE A 80 3.05 -13.90 10.19
N VAL A 81 2.56 -13.45 11.35
CA VAL A 81 1.43 -14.03 12.06
C VAL A 81 0.21 -13.15 11.89
N MET A 82 -0.82 -13.65 11.23
CA MET A 82 -2.15 -13.03 11.18
C MET A 82 -3.08 -13.73 12.19
N ARG A 83 -3.87 -12.94 12.94
CA ARG A 83 -4.76 -13.44 14.00
C ARG A 83 -6.21 -13.08 13.74
N HIS A 84 -7.10 -14.06 13.88
CA HIS A 84 -8.53 -13.82 14.04
C HIS A 84 -8.92 -14.03 15.51
N GLY A 85 -9.82 -13.18 16.01
CA GLY A 85 -10.16 -13.16 17.42
C GLY A 85 -9.20 -12.32 18.28
N PRO A 86 -9.58 -11.97 19.51
CA PRO A 86 -8.88 -11.00 20.35
C PRO A 86 -7.58 -11.55 20.94
N GLY A 87 -6.66 -10.63 21.29
CA GLY A 87 -5.44 -10.86 22.04
C GLY A 87 -4.31 -11.46 21.22
N ARG A 88 -3.12 -11.59 21.85
CA ARG A 88 -1.89 -12.04 21.19
C ARG A 88 -1.86 -13.52 20.85
N GLN A 89 -2.65 -14.37 21.54
CA GLN A 89 -2.79 -15.82 21.29
C GLN A 89 -1.42 -16.54 21.21
N ASP A 90 -0.42 -16.14 22.00
CA ASP A 90 0.97 -16.57 21.88
C ASP A 90 1.15 -18.09 22.02
N GLU A 91 0.35 -18.76 22.84
CA GLU A 91 0.40 -20.21 23.01
C GLU A 91 -0.03 -20.92 21.71
N LEU A 92 -1.11 -20.47 21.08
CA LEU A 92 -1.59 -21.03 19.82
C LEU A 92 -0.57 -20.77 18.69
N VAL A 93 0.06 -19.60 18.68
CA VAL A 93 1.15 -19.27 17.74
C VAL A 93 2.33 -20.24 17.90
N ARG A 94 2.76 -20.51 19.16
CA ARG A 94 3.84 -21.47 19.44
C ARG A 94 3.51 -22.87 18.94
N GLN A 95 2.31 -23.36 19.25
CA GLN A 95 1.84 -24.70 18.83
C GLN A 95 1.85 -24.85 17.31
N ILE A 96 1.31 -23.87 16.58
CA ILE A 96 1.26 -23.91 15.11
C ILE A 96 2.67 -23.83 14.52
N THR A 97 3.52 -22.97 15.08
CA THR A 97 4.91 -22.86 14.64
C THR A 97 5.66 -24.17 14.77
N ALA A 98 5.49 -24.87 15.89
CA ALA A 98 6.14 -26.16 16.16
C ALA A 98 5.55 -27.32 15.32
N SER A 99 4.26 -27.28 15.01
CA SER A 99 3.58 -28.35 14.28
C SER A 99 3.84 -28.38 12.77
N GLY A 100 4.46 -27.34 12.21
CA GLY A 100 4.65 -27.20 10.77
C GLY A 100 3.37 -26.84 10.00
N LEU A 101 2.24 -26.65 10.68
CA LEU A 101 0.99 -26.21 10.06
C LEU A 101 1.12 -24.77 9.53
N ARG A 102 0.29 -24.45 8.54
CA ARG A 102 0.21 -23.11 7.95
C ARG A 102 -0.80 -22.23 8.70
N TRP A 103 -1.86 -22.83 9.21
CA TRP A 103 -2.91 -22.16 9.96
C TRP A 103 -3.70 -23.14 10.82
N LYS A 104 -4.38 -22.63 11.86
CA LYS A 104 -5.35 -23.33 12.68
C LYS A 104 -6.47 -22.39 13.06
N LYS A 105 -7.71 -22.87 13.01
CA LYS A 105 -8.90 -22.20 13.55
C LYS A 105 -9.54 -23.07 14.62
N GLU A 106 -9.84 -22.48 15.78
CA GLU A 106 -10.46 -23.17 16.90
C GLU A 106 -11.25 -22.14 17.72
N ASP A 107 -12.49 -22.45 18.07
CA ASP A 107 -13.37 -21.67 18.96
C ASP A 107 -13.46 -20.17 18.66
N GLY A 108 -13.57 -19.82 17.38
CA GLY A 108 -13.66 -18.43 16.94
C GLY A 108 -12.30 -17.69 16.85
N GLN A 109 -11.22 -18.32 17.31
CA GLN A 109 -9.86 -17.83 17.14
C GLN A 109 -9.20 -18.46 15.91
N GLY A 110 -8.20 -17.80 15.35
CA GLY A 110 -7.46 -18.32 14.20
C GLY A 110 -6.07 -17.73 14.11
N ILE A 111 -5.08 -18.60 13.90
CA ILE A 111 -3.71 -18.20 13.60
C ILE A 111 -3.35 -18.65 12.20
N PHE A 112 -2.74 -17.74 11.45
CA PHE A 112 -2.29 -17.97 10.08
C PHE A 112 -0.84 -17.52 9.97
N LEU A 113 0.04 -18.42 9.55
CA LEU A 113 1.45 -18.12 9.28
C LEU A 113 1.60 -17.79 7.80
N LEU A 114 1.53 -16.49 7.47
CA LEU A 114 1.42 -16.02 6.09
C LEU A 114 2.64 -16.37 5.25
N GLU A 115 3.83 -16.45 5.86
CA GLU A 115 5.05 -16.89 5.20
C GLU A 115 4.98 -18.31 4.67
N ARG A 116 4.08 -19.15 5.23
CA ARG A 116 3.87 -20.56 4.83
C ARG A 116 2.68 -20.74 3.89
N MET A 117 1.84 -19.71 3.75
CA MET A 117 0.60 -19.80 2.97
C MET A 117 0.80 -19.31 1.54
N PRO A 118 0.20 -19.93 0.52
CA PRO A 118 0.13 -19.35 -0.80
C PRO A 118 -0.80 -18.11 -0.79
N ASP A 119 -0.59 -17.19 -1.72
CA ASP A 119 -1.28 -15.91 -1.84
C ASP A 119 -2.82 -16.03 -1.85
N HIS A 120 -3.36 -16.98 -2.62
CA HIS A 120 -4.80 -17.21 -2.70
C HIS A 120 -5.42 -17.72 -1.37
N GLU A 121 -4.65 -18.46 -0.55
CA GLU A 121 -5.11 -18.84 0.79
C GLU A 121 -5.03 -17.67 1.78
N ILE A 122 -4.07 -16.75 1.64
CA ILE A 122 -3.95 -15.54 2.46
C ILE A 122 -5.22 -14.70 2.29
N SER A 123 -5.63 -14.42 1.07
CA SER A 123 -6.86 -13.68 0.81
C SER A 123 -8.11 -14.45 1.28
N ALA A 124 -8.24 -15.73 0.93
CA ALA A 124 -9.47 -16.49 1.19
C ALA A 124 -9.64 -16.88 2.67
N ARG A 125 -8.55 -17.23 3.38
CA ARG A 125 -8.59 -17.81 4.73
C ARG A 125 -8.15 -16.84 5.82
N ALA A 126 -7.03 -16.16 5.61
CA ALA A 126 -6.52 -15.15 6.54
C ALA A 126 -7.25 -13.79 6.37
N LYS A 127 -8.05 -13.63 5.32
CA LYS A 127 -8.85 -12.43 5.03
C LYS A 127 -8.00 -11.16 4.96
N VAL A 128 -6.88 -11.24 4.28
CA VAL A 128 -6.05 -10.09 3.93
C VAL A 128 -6.42 -9.66 2.52
N ALA A 129 -6.93 -8.43 2.36
CA ALA A 129 -7.15 -7.83 1.05
C ALA A 129 -6.03 -6.84 0.73
N ARG A 130 -5.74 -6.66 -0.56
CA ARG A 130 -4.73 -5.74 -1.04
C ARG A 130 -5.24 -4.92 -2.21
N THR A 131 -4.93 -3.62 -2.22
CA THR A 131 -4.93 -2.81 -3.45
C THR A 131 -3.52 -2.76 -4.04
N PHE A 132 -3.42 -2.26 -5.26
CA PHE A 132 -2.14 -2.12 -5.95
C PHE A 132 -1.84 -0.63 -6.18
N GLN A 133 -0.57 -0.25 -6.25
CA GLN A 133 -0.16 1.10 -6.59
C GLN A 133 -0.83 1.58 -7.90
N ASN A 134 -0.76 0.76 -8.94
CA ASN A 134 -1.53 0.98 -10.16
C ASN A 134 -2.93 0.37 -10.03
N ILE A 135 -3.97 1.16 -10.23
CA ILE A 135 -5.37 0.72 -10.14
C ILE A 135 -5.63 -0.45 -11.09
N ARG A 136 -6.19 -1.54 -10.56
CA ARG A 136 -6.52 -2.75 -11.32
C ARG A 136 -8.01 -3.02 -11.30
N LEU A 137 -8.75 -2.26 -12.10
CA LEU A 137 -10.18 -2.48 -12.33
C LEU A 137 -10.42 -3.25 -13.63
N PHE A 138 -11.57 -3.92 -13.71
CA PHE A 138 -12.06 -4.47 -14.95
C PHE A 138 -12.74 -3.33 -15.73
N GLY A 139 -11.98 -2.61 -16.56
CA GLY A 139 -12.41 -1.39 -17.22
C GLY A 139 -13.63 -1.55 -18.14
N GLY A 140 -13.78 -2.73 -18.76
CA GLY A 140 -14.93 -3.07 -19.60
C GLY A 140 -16.19 -3.53 -18.83
N MET A 141 -16.11 -3.66 -17.51
CA MET A 141 -17.25 -3.94 -16.65
C MET A 141 -17.76 -2.66 -16.01
N THR A 142 -19.04 -2.66 -15.62
CA THR A 142 -19.61 -1.54 -14.87
C THR A 142 -19.00 -1.45 -13.47
N VAL A 143 -19.24 -0.31 -12.84
CA VAL A 143 -18.84 -0.05 -11.44
C VAL A 143 -19.44 -1.11 -10.51
N LEU A 144 -20.73 -1.43 -10.66
CA LEU A 144 -21.41 -2.47 -9.89
C LEU A 144 -20.81 -3.87 -10.15
N GLU A 145 -20.59 -4.22 -11.41
CA GLU A 145 -20.05 -5.53 -11.78
C GLU A 145 -18.65 -5.77 -11.20
N ASN A 146 -17.80 -4.72 -11.10
CA ASN A 146 -16.50 -4.81 -10.44
C ASN A 146 -16.61 -5.25 -8.98
N LEU A 147 -17.64 -4.81 -8.24
CA LEU A 147 -17.87 -5.21 -6.86
C LEU A 147 -18.46 -6.62 -6.75
N LEU A 148 -19.30 -7.02 -7.70
CA LEU A 148 -19.89 -8.36 -7.74
C LEU A 148 -18.85 -9.43 -8.06
N VAL A 149 -17.90 -9.15 -8.96
CA VAL A 149 -16.79 -10.07 -9.29
C VAL A 149 -15.92 -10.37 -8.07
N ALA A 150 -15.70 -9.41 -7.17
CA ALA A 150 -14.96 -9.64 -5.93
C ALA A 150 -15.63 -10.68 -5.00
N GLN A 151 -16.93 -10.89 -5.15
CA GLN A 151 -17.72 -11.83 -4.37
C GLN A 151 -17.93 -13.19 -5.08
N HIS A 152 -17.26 -13.37 -6.24
CA HIS A 152 -17.45 -14.54 -7.12
C HIS A 152 -17.32 -15.89 -6.38
N ASN A 153 -16.34 -16.06 -5.52
CA ASN A 153 -16.14 -17.33 -4.80
C ASN A 153 -17.37 -17.72 -3.96
N ARG A 154 -18.02 -16.76 -3.30
CA ARG A 154 -19.24 -17.02 -2.52
C ARG A 154 -20.42 -17.36 -3.42
N LEU A 155 -20.53 -16.69 -4.54
CA LEU A 155 -21.59 -16.93 -5.53
C LEU A 155 -21.43 -18.30 -6.20
N VAL A 156 -20.20 -18.70 -6.53
CA VAL A 156 -19.90 -20.02 -7.11
C VAL A 156 -20.22 -21.13 -6.13
N VAL A 157 -19.84 -21.01 -4.87
CA VAL A 157 -20.18 -21.99 -3.82
C VAL A 157 -21.70 -22.09 -3.63
N ALA A 158 -22.41 -20.95 -3.58
CA ALA A 158 -23.85 -20.90 -3.44
C ALA A 158 -24.60 -21.47 -4.66
N SER A 159 -23.98 -21.42 -5.85
CA SER A 159 -24.51 -22.02 -7.09
C SER A 159 -24.27 -23.54 -7.20
N GLY A 160 -23.56 -24.15 -6.22
CA GLY A 160 -23.20 -25.55 -6.30
C GLY A 160 -22.33 -25.86 -7.53
N TYR A 161 -21.32 -25.00 -7.79
CA TYR A 161 -20.44 -25.10 -8.95
C TYR A 161 -21.14 -25.02 -10.31
N SER A 162 -22.10 -24.10 -10.45
CA SER A 162 -22.81 -23.67 -11.69
C SER A 162 -24.21 -24.26 -11.91
N PHE A 163 -24.56 -25.44 -11.46
CA PHE A 163 -25.89 -26.02 -11.69
C PHE A 163 -27.00 -25.28 -10.97
N GLY A 164 -26.77 -24.83 -9.74
CA GLY A 164 -27.77 -24.13 -8.95
C GLY A 164 -28.07 -22.69 -9.45
N GLY A 165 -27.10 -22.05 -10.08
CA GLY A 165 -27.26 -20.73 -10.71
C GLY A 165 -28.16 -20.80 -11.93
N ILE A 166 -27.96 -21.81 -12.80
CA ILE A 166 -28.78 -22.03 -14.02
C ILE A 166 -30.23 -22.37 -13.64
N LEU A 167 -30.43 -23.16 -12.58
CA LEU A 167 -31.75 -23.57 -12.11
C LEU A 167 -32.45 -22.54 -11.22
N GLY A 168 -31.76 -21.41 -10.90
CA GLY A 168 -32.31 -20.33 -10.07
C GLY A 168 -32.69 -20.77 -8.65
N LEU A 169 -31.92 -21.66 -8.04
CA LEU A 169 -32.20 -22.21 -6.72
C LEU A 169 -32.33 -21.08 -5.66
N PRO A 170 -33.21 -21.23 -4.67
CA PRO A 170 -33.42 -20.21 -3.64
C PRO A 170 -32.14 -19.82 -2.89
N THR A 171 -31.21 -20.74 -2.72
CA THR A 171 -29.88 -20.49 -2.10
C THR A 171 -29.03 -19.55 -2.93
N TYR A 172 -28.99 -19.73 -4.25
CA TYR A 172 -28.27 -18.85 -5.16
C TYR A 172 -28.88 -17.45 -5.19
N ARG A 173 -30.21 -17.34 -5.33
CA ARG A 173 -30.91 -16.06 -5.35
C ARG A 173 -30.69 -15.25 -4.05
N ARG A 174 -30.64 -15.93 -2.90
CA ARG A 174 -30.31 -15.27 -1.63
C ARG A 174 -28.87 -14.77 -1.61
N ALA A 175 -27.91 -15.58 -2.04
CA ALA A 175 -26.50 -15.20 -2.10
C ALA A 175 -26.28 -14.03 -3.07
N GLU A 176 -26.92 -14.06 -4.24
CA GLU A 176 -26.89 -12.98 -5.24
C GLU A 176 -27.46 -11.68 -4.67
N LYS A 177 -28.64 -11.75 -4.02
CA LYS A 177 -29.24 -10.58 -3.36
C LYS A 177 -28.32 -9.99 -2.30
N THR A 178 -27.74 -10.82 -1.44
CA THR A 178 -26.77 -10.36 -0.42
C THR A 178 -25.52 -9.75 -1.05
N ALA A 179 -25.03 -10.30 -2.17
CA ALA A 179 -23.88 -9.74 -2.88
C ALA A 179 -24.19 -8.37 -3.49
N ILE A 180 -25.39 -8.20 -4.05
CA ILE A 180 -25.86 -6.91 -4.58
C ILE A 180 -26.04 -5.90 -3.45
N GLU A 181 -26.70 -6.27 -2.35
CA GLU A 181 -26.89 -5.40 -1.18
C GLU A 181 -25.54 -4.90 -0.63
N LYS A 182 -24.54 -5.77 -0.55
CA LYS A 182 -23.19 -5.38 -0.14
C LYS A 182 -22.51 -4.46 -1.15
N ALA A 183 -22.65 -4.74 -2.44
CA ALA A 183 -22.08 -3.88 -3.48
C ALA A 183 -22.73 -2.48 -3.42
N VAL A 184 -24.04 -2.38 -3.32
CA VAL A 184 -24.79 -1.11 -3.16
C VAL A 184 -24.29 -0.36 -1.90
N TYR A 185 -24.17 -1.05 -0.76
CA TYR A 185 -23.67 -0.45 0.47
C TYR A 185 -22.30 0.23 0.24
N TRP A 186 -21.34 -0.46 -0.41
CA TRP A 186 -20.03 0.12 -0.66
C TRP A 186 -20.05 1.22 -1.73
N LEU A 187 -20.95 1.14 -2.73
CA LEU A 187 -21.13 2.22 -3.71
C LEU A 187 -21.67 3.50 -3.05
N GLU A 188 -22.60 3.38 -2.11
CA GLU A 188 -23.09 4.51 -1.32
C GLU A 188 -21.98 5.15 -0.50
N ARG A 189 -21.15 4.34 0.19
CA ARG A 189 -20.05 4.82 1.03
C ARG A 189 -18.91 5.47 0.25
N THR A 190 -18.72 5.08 -0.99
CA THR A 190 -17.71 5.65 -1.89
C THR A 190 -18.26 6.75 -2.80
N HIS A 191 -19.52 7.14 -2.65
CA HIS A 191 -20.23 8.11 -3.48
C HIS A 191 -20.21 7.74 -4.99
N LEU A 192 -20.39 6.46 -5.29
CA LEU A 192 -20.40 5.92 -6.66
C LEU A 192 -21.73 5.29 -7.05
N ILE A 193 -22.76 5.36 -6.21
CA ILE A 193 -24.05 4.71 -6.46
C ILE A 193 -24.73 5.25 -7.73
N ASP A 194 -24.66 6.55 -7.99
CA ASP A 194 -25.23 7.19 -9.17
C ASP A 194 -24.52 6.82 -10.47
N ARG A 195 -23.37 6.16 -10.36
CA ARG A 195 -22.53 5.71 -11.48
C ARG A 195 -22.40 4.19 -11.55
N ALA A 196 -23.31 3.46 -10.87
CA ALA A 196 -23.26 2.01 -10.76
C ALA A 196 -23.23 1.28 -12.12
N ASP A 197 -23.92 1.83 -13.11
CA ASP A 197 -24.03 1.27 -14.47
C ASP A 197 -22.97 1.81 -15.44
N ASP A 198 -22.15 2.80 -15.03
CA ASP A 198 -21.10 3.34 -15.88
C ASP A 198 -19.94 2.34 -16.01
N PRO A 199 -19.24 2.30 -17.17
CA PRO A 199 -17.98 1.55 -17.29
C PRO A 199 -16.94 2.07 -16.29
N ALA A 200 -16.27 1.16 -15.60
CA ALA A 200 -15.26 1.55 -14.59
C ALA A 200 -14.11 2.36 -15.18
N ALA A 201 -13.78 2.16 -16.47
CA ALA A 201 -12.76 2.94 -17.17
C ALA A 201 -13.13 4.42 -17.36
N ASP A 202 -14.42 4.78 -17.34
CA ASP A 202 -14.89 6.14 -17.57
C ASP A 202 -14.94 6.98 -16.28
N LEU A 203 -14.57 6.39 -15.15
CA LEU A 203 -14.47 7.10 -13.89
C LEU A 203 -13.22 7.99 -13.84
N PRO A 204 -13.28 9.19 -13.21
CA PRO A 204 -12.09 9.93 -12.82
C PRO A 204 -11.17 9.11 -11.92
N TYR A 205 -9.86 9.42 -11.92
CA TYR A 205 -8.84 8.63 -11.21
C TYR A 205 -9.15 8.43 -9.72
N GLY A 206 -9.52 9.48 -8.98
CA GLY A 206 -9.90 9.38 -7.57
C GLY A 206 -11.14 8.49 -7.34
N ALA A 207 -12.11 8.51 -8.25
CA ALA A 207 -13.26 7.62 -8.20
C ALA A 207 -12.89 6.16 -8.49
N GLN A 208 -11.96 5.91 -9.43
CA GLN A 208 -11.42 4.58 -9.68
C GLN A 208 -10.70 4.03 -8.44
N ARG A 209 -9.93 4.87 -7.73
CA ARG A 209 -9.24 4.48 -6.48
C ARG A 209 -10.25 4.09 -5.40
N ARG A 210 -11.31 4.89 -5.19
CA ARG A 210 -12.38 4.55 -4.24
C ARG A 210 -13.12 3.25 -4.64
N LEU A 211 -13.35 3.02 -5.93
CA LEU A 211 -13.96 1.78 -6.43
C LEU A 211 -13.06 0.57 -6.16
N GLU A 212 -11.73 0.69 -6.32
CA GLU A 212 -10.79 -0.38 -6.01
C GLU A 212 -10.82 -0.77 -4.53
N ILE A 213 -10.89 0.22 -3.62
CA ILE A 213 -11.04 -0.01 -2.19
C ILE A 213 -12.39 -0.66 -1.89
N ALA A 214 -13.50 -0.15 -2.44
CA ALA A 214 -14.82 -0.74 -2.29
C ALA A 214 -14.85 -2.20 -2.74
N ARG A 215 -14.20 -2.52 -3.85
CA ARG A 215 -14.06 -3.89 -4.36
C ARG A 215 -13.28 -4.77 -3.39
N ALA A 216 -12.20 -4.28 -2.80
CA ALA A 216 -11.46 -5.01 -1.78
C ALA A 216 -12.33 -5.27 -0.53
N MET A 217 -13.09 -4.29 -0.09
CA MET A 217 -14.00 -4.39 1.05
C MET A 217 -15.17 -5.36 0.82
N CYS A 218 -15.59 -5.58 -0.41
CA CYS A 218 -16.60 -6.60 -0.74
C CYS A 218 -16.16 -8.04 -0.41
N THR A 219 -14.87 -8.28 -0.16
CA THR A 219 -14.34 -9.58 0.26
C THR A 219 -14.46 -9.84 1.77
N ASP A 220 -14.94 -8.87 2.58
CA ASP A 220 -14.95 -8.84 4.05
C ASP A 220 -13.57 -9.11 4.65
N PRO A 221 -12.58 -8.27 4.36
CA PRO A 221 -11.25 -8.43 4.92
C PRO A 221 -11.23 -8.09 6.42
N GLU A 222 -10.34 -8.74 7.16
CA GLU A 222 -9.99 -8.32 8.53
C GLU A 222 -8.78 -7.38 8.52
N LEU A 223 -7.93 -7.49 7.48
CA LEU A 223 -6.82 -6.58 7.22
C LEU A 223 -6.87 -6.09 5.78
N LEU A 224 -6.96 -4.78 5.59
CA LEU A 224 -6.86 -4.12 4.29
C LEU A 224 -5.46 -3.53 4.14
N CYS A 225 -4.75 -3.94 3.11
CA CYS A 225 -3.42 -3.47 2.76
C CYS A 225 -3.50 -2.50 1.58
N LEU A 226 -3.02 -1.26 1.76
CA LEU A 226 -3.08 -0.19 0.77
C LEU A 226 -1.66 0.30 0.42
N ASP A 227 -1.34 0.32 -0.86
CA ASP A 227 -0.03 0.74 -1.38
C ASP A 227 -0.20 2.09 -2.10
N GLU A 228 0.26 3.18 -1.44
CA GLU A 228 0.19 4.57 -1.91
C GLU A 228 -1.20 4.98 -2.44
N PRO A 229 -2.28 4.83 -1.64
CA PRO A 229 -3.63 5.07 -2.14
C PRO A 229 -3.92 6.54 -2.43
N ALA A 230 -3.21 7.50 -1.83
CA ALA A 230 -3.37 8.93 -2.07
C ALA A 230 -2.54 9.45 -3.26
N ALA A 231 -1.65 8.63 -3.84
CA ALA A 231 -0.79 9.05 -4.94
C ALA A 231 -1.60 9.54 -6.16
N GLY A 232 -1.31 10.75 -6.62
CA GLY A 232 -1.97 11.35 -7.79
C GLY A 232 -3.37 11.91 -7.52
N LEU A 233 -3.85 11.93 -6.29
CA LEU A 233 -5.10 12.57 -5.89
C LEU A 233 -4.91 14.07 -5.65
N ASN A 234 -5.94 14.84 -5.93
CA ASN A 234 -5.99 16.24 -5.50
C ASN A 234 -6.36 16.33 -4.00
N PRO A 235 -6.17 17.50 -3.32
CA PRO A 235 -6.42 17.63 -1.89
C PRO A 235 -7.84 17.25 -1.44
N ARG A 236 -8.84 17.51 -2.28
CA ARG A 236 -10.23 17.14 -1.99
C ARG A 236 -10.42 15.61 -2.06
N GLU A 237 -9.90 14.97 -3.10
CA GLU A 237 -9.97 13.52 -3.26
C GLU A 237 -9.20 12.79 -2.15
N SER A 238 -8.05 13.34 -1.70
CA SER A 238 -7.30 12.81 -0.56
C SER A 238 -8.11 12.91 0.73
N ALA A 239 -8.80 14.03 0.98
CA ALA A 239 -9.69 14.16 2.13
C ALA A 239 -10.85 13.15 2.10
N GLU A 240 -11.50 12.97 0.93
CA GLU A 240 -12.56 11.97 0.74
C GLU A 240 -12.03 10.53 0.97
N LEU A 241 -10.80 10.25 0.56
CA LEU A 241 -10.11 8.98 0.82
C LEU A 241 -9.83 8.79 2.31
N ASN A 242 -9.32 9.82 3.00
CA ASN A 242 -9.03 9.78 4.43
C ASN A 242 -10.30 9.46 5.25
N GLU A 243 -11.43 10.10 4.92
CA GLU A 243 -12.71 9.82 5.56
C GLU A 243 -13.18 8.37 5.30
N LEU A 244 -12.99 7.86 4.09
CA LEU A 244 -13.29 6.46 3.76
C LEU A 244 -12.43 5.49 4.58
N LEU A 245 -11.12 5.76 4.74
CA LEU A 245 -10.22 4.90 5.52
C LEU A 245 -10.56 4.92 7.01
N LYS A 246 -10.85 6.09 7.57
CA LYS A 246 -11.35 6.24 8.95
C LYS A 246 -12.65 5.46 9.14
N PHE A 247 -13.58 5.57 8.19
CA PHE A 247 -14.84 4.81 8.22
C PHE A 247 -14.58 3.29 8.20
N ILE A 248 -13.66 2.80 7.36
CA ILE A 248 -13.30 1.37 7.28
C ILE A 248 -12.74 0.88 8.62
N ARG A 249 -11.82 1.63 9.22
CA ARG A 249 -11.26 1.36 10.56
C ARG A 249 -12.34 1.32 11.64
N ASP A 250 -13.21 2.32 11.69
CA ASP A 250 -14.25 2.46 12.70
C ASP A 250 -15.30 1.35 12.61
N ASN A 251 -15.41 0.70 11.45
CA ASN A 251 -16.24 -0.50 11.24
C ASN A 251 -15.48 -1.81 11.49
N GLY A 252 -14.28 -1.75 12.11
CA GLY A 252 -13.55 -2.90 12.64
C GLY A 252 -12.58 -3.57 11.68
N THR A 253 -12.37 -3.03 10.47
CA THR A 253 -11.32 -3.53 9.57
C THR A 253 -10.01 -2.80 9.87
N SER A 254 -8.95 -3.55 10.15
CA SER A 254 -7.61 -2.99 10.35
C SER A 254 -7.00 -2.60 9.01
N VAL A 255 -6.18 -1.55 8.98
CA VAL A 255 -5.55 -1.05 7.76
C VAL A 255 -4.04 -1.04 7.94
N LEU A 256 -3.31 -1.62 6.98
CA LEU A 256 -1.88 -1.43 6.79
C LEU A 256 -1.65 -0.58 5.56
N LEU A 257 -1.07 0.60 5.74
CA LEU A 257 -0.94 1.64 4.74
C LEU A 257 0.53 1.90 4.43
N ILE A 258 0.92 1.89 3.15
CA ILE A 258 2.17 2.53 2.71
C ILE A 258 1.81 3.89 2.14
N GLU A 259 2.43 4.94 2.64
CA GLU A 259 2.29 6.30 2.13
C GLU A 259 3.61 7.08 2.25
N HIS A 260 3.75 8.07 1.39
CA HIS A 260 4.86 9.03 1.40
C HIS A 260 4.39 10.46 1.73
N ASP A 261 3.10 10.75 1.63
CA ASP A 261 2.51 12.01 2.05
C ASP A 261 2.37 12.03 3.58
N MET A 262 3.29 12.75 4.24
CA MET A 262 3.30 12.89 5.70
C MET A 262 2.04 13.56 6.23
N GLY A 263 1.40 14.44 5.45
CA GLY A 263 0.13 15.07 5.84
C GLY A 263 -0.97 14.03 6.02
N VAL A 264 -1.14 13.16 5.05
CA VAL A 264 -2.09 12.04 5.11
C VAL A 264 -1.75 11.11 6.28
N VAL A 265 -0.48 10.67 6.38
CA VAL A 265 -0.03 9.74 7.43
C VAL A 265 -0.34 10.28 8.83
N MET A 266 0.05 11.52 9.11
CA MET A 266 -0.15 12.14 10.44
C MET A 266 -1.61 12.40 10.77
N GLU A 267 -2.48 12.54 9.77
CA GLU A 267 -3.91 12.79 9.97
C GLU A 267 -4.70 11.54 10.33
N ILE A 268 -4.37 10.38 9.72
CA ILE A 268 -5.24 9.21 9.79
C ILE A 268 -4.66 8.04 10.57
N SER A 269 -3.34 8.00 10.80
CA SER A 269 -2.69 6.82 11.37
C SER A 269 -2.74 6.81 12.90
N ASP A 270 -3.17 5.69 13.45
CA ASP A 270 -3.12 5.42 14.88
C ASP A 270 -1.72 4.95 15.31
N HIS A 271 -1.00 4.30 14.39
CA HIS A 271 0.32 3.74 14.59
C HIS A 271 1.19 3.95 13.35
N ILE A 272 2.46 4.30 13.54
CA ILE A 272 3.42 4.54 12.45
C ILE A 272 4.70 3.77 12.68
N VAL A 273 5.12 3.02 11.67
CA VAL A 273 6.39 2.29 11.63
C VAL A 273 7.26 2.91 10.55
N VAL A 274 8.47 3.33 10.90
CA VAL A 274 9.39 3.99 9.98
C VAL A 274 10.53 3.05 9.62
N LEU A 275 10.73 2.87 8.32
CA LEU A 275 11.82 2.08 7.76
C LEU A 275 12.87 2.98 7.11
N ASP A 276 14.13 2.57 7.26
CA ASP A 276 15.24 3.11 6.49
C ASP A 276 16.23 1.97 6.17
N TYR A 277 16.66 1.85 4.91
CA TYR A 277 17.55 0.79 4.40
C TYR A 277 17.19 -0.63 4.90
N GLY A 278 15.90 -0.96 4.93
CA GLY A 278 15.40 -2.28 5.33
C GLY A 278 15.37 -2.54 6.83
N VAL A 279 15.61 -1.53 7.67
CA VAL A 279 15.61 -1.61 9.13
C VAL A 279 14.56 -0.68 9.71
N LYS A 280 13.94 -1.05 10.83
CA LYS A 280 13.03 -0.18 11.57
C LYS A 280 13.81 0.87 12.36
N ILE A 281 13.58 2.16 12.10
CA ILE A 281 14.22 3.26 12.81
C ILE A 281 13.31 3.92 13.85
N ALA A 282 11.98 3.85 13.67
CA ALA A 282 11.02 4.33 14.66
C ALA A 282 9.73 3.49 14.62
N ASP A 283 8.97 3.52 15.74
CA ASP A 283 7.75 2.74 15.94
C ASP A 283 6.94 3.41 17.06
N GLY A 284 5.74 3.94 16.74
CA GLY A 284 4.95 4.67 17.71
C GLY A 284 3.77 5.43 17.11
N ASP A 285 3.19 6.34 17.90
CA ASP A 285 2.15 7.25 17.43
C ASP A 285 2.73 8.40 16.58
N ALA A 286 1.85 9.16 15.92
CA ALA A 286 2.23 10.27 15.05
C ALA A 286 3.13 11.33 15.76
N MET A 287 2.88 11.58 17.04
CA MET A 287 3.66 12.58 17.79
C MET A 287 5.05 12.08 18.12
N ALA A 288 5.19 10.83 18.54
CA ALA A 288 6.49 10.20 18.82
C ALA A 288 7.36 10.14 17.54
N VAL A 289 6.77 9.75 16.42
CA VAL A 289 7.49 9.63 15.14
C VAL A 289 7.91 11.02 14.61
N LYS A 290 7.03 12.02 14.68
CA LYS A 290 7.31 13.40 14.23
C LYS A 290 8.49 14.05 14.94
N THR A 291 8.74 13.68 16.20
CA THR A 291 9.80 14.27 17.02
C THR A 291 11.06 13.40 17.13
N ASP A 292 11.09 12.22 16.52
CA ASP A 292 12.25 11.32 16.56
C ASP A 292 13.39 11.86 15.68
N PRO A 293 14.57 12.17 16.24
CA PRO A 293 15.71 12.70 15.49
C PRO A 293 16.18 11.78 14.36
N ARG A 294 16.02 10.45 14.49
CA ARG A 294 16.41 9.47 13.47
C ARG A 294 15.49 9.57 12.25
N VAL A 295 14.21 9.79 12.49
CA VAL A 295 13.22 10.00 11.41
C VAL A 295 13.53 11.29 10.67
N ILE A 296 13.75 12.39 11.42
CA ILE A 296 14.09 13.70 10.85
C ILE A 296 15.34 13.57 9.98
N ALA A 297 16.42 12.94 10.48
CA ALA A 297 17.66 12.76 9.75
C ALA A 297 17.49 11.91 8.47
N ALA A 298 16.67 10.83 8.53
CA ALA A 298 16.42 9.97 7.37
C ALA A 298 15.70 10.68 6.23
N TYR A 299 14.83 11.65 6.54
CA TYR A 299 14.11 12.43 5.53
C TYR A 299 14.89 13.65 5.06
N LEU A 300 15.62 14.36 5.95
CA LEU A 300 16.47 15.50 5.58
C LEU A 300 17.71 15.07 4.78
N GLY A 301 18.29 13.91 5.06
CA GLY A 301 19.41 13.38 4.28
C GLY A 301 19.08 13.06 2.82
N VAL A 302 17.80 12.88 2.50
CA VAL A 302 17.32 12.72 1.11
C VAL A 302 17.14 14.08 0.43
N GLU A 303 16.71 15.11 1.17
CA GLU A 303 16.54 16.47 0.64
C GLU A 303 17.90 17.13 0.33
N GLU A 304 18.94 16.87 1.14
CA GLU A 304 20.29 17.39 0.87
C GLU A 304 20.98 16.74 -0.35
N GLU A 305 20.61 15.50 -0.73
CA GLU A 305 21.12 14.88 -1.96
C GLU A 305 20.38 15.33 -3.24
N GLU A 306 19.15 15.86 -3.12
CA GLU A 306 18.38 16.40 -4.27
C GLU A 306 18.59 17.91 -4.47
N GLU A 307 19.12 18.66 -3.50
CA GLU A 307 19.38 20.11 -3.57
C GLU A 307 20.88 20.49 -3.54
N ILE A 308 21.79 19.69 -4.02
CA ILE A 308 23.10 20.22 -4.35
C ILE A 308 22.98 20.94 -5.70
N ASP A 309 22.55 22.20 -5.62
CA ASP A 309 22.68 23.15 -6.73
C ASP A 309 24.16 23.51 -6.88
N VAL A 310 24.83 22.79 -7.79
CA VAL A 310 26.25 22.89 -8.09
C VAL A 310 26.77 24.31 -8.40
N PRO A 311 25.92 25.32 -8.78
CA PRO A 311 26.38 26.71 -8.97
C PRO A 311 26.79 27.43 -7.68
N GLU A 312 26.11 27.20 -6.56
CA GLU A 312 26.35 28.02 -5.33
C GLU A 312 27.65 27.63 -4.61
N VAL A 313 28.02 26.34 -4.68
CA VAL A 313 29.28 25.86 -4.08
C VAL A 313 30.51 26.34 -4.86
N LEU A 314 30.37 26.65 -6.15
CA LEU A 314 31.47 27.17 -6.97
C LEU A 314 31.72 28.66 -6.76
N GLU A 315 30.73 29.47 -6.38
CA GLU A 315 30.92 30.89 -6.04
C GLU A 315 31.68 31.06 -4.73
N ASP A 316 31.38 30.27 -3.71
CA ASP A 316 32.06 30.30 -2.40
C ASP A 316 33.53 29.83 -2.49
N VAL A 317 33.86 28.91 -3.38
CA VAL A 317 35.23 28.42 -3.59
C VAL A 317 36.07 29.43 -4.38
N VAL A 318 35.47 30.16 -5.30
CA VAL A 318 36.14 31.21 -6.10
C VAL A 318 36.47 32.42 -5.24
N GLU A 319 35.64 32.76 -4.26
CA GLU A 319 35.87 33.87 -3.34
C GLU A 319 36.94 33.60 -2.29
N GLN A 320 37.18 32.30 -1.93
CA GLN A 320 38.20 31.88 -0.96
C GLN A 320 39.58 31.62 -1.56
N VAL A 321 39.73 31.42 -2.87
CA VAL A 321 41.00 31.04 -3.51
C VAL A 321 41.62 32.18 -4.31
N GLY A 322 41.29 33.40 -4.08
CA GLY A 322 41.97 34.61 -4.60
C GLY A 322 42.68 34.39 -5.98
N GLU A 323 42.35 35.17 -6.95
CA GLU A 323 42.86 35.20 -8.37
C GLU A 323 44.21 34.48 -8.61
N LEU A 324 44.21 33.42 -9.37
CA LEU A 324 45.41 32.85 -9.97
C LEU A 324 45.80 33.73 -11.20
N PRO A 325 47.05 34.21 -11.31
CA PRO A 325 47.45 35.05 -12.42
C PRO A 325 47.71 34.19 -13.68
N GLY A 326 46.94 34.51 -14.73
CA GLY A 326 47.31 34.15 -16.09
C GLY A 326 46.46 33.07 -16.78
N SER A 327 45.33 33.46 -17.34
CA SER A 327 44.69 32.75 -18.43
C SER A 327 44.43 33.73 -19.59
N PRO A 328 44.85 33.40 -20.83
CA PRO A 328 44.58 34.28 -21.98
C PRO A 328 43.13 34.14 -22.44
N ASN A 329 42.48 35.28 -22.66
CA ASN A 329 41.20 35.40 -23.36
C ASN A 329 41.25 34.74 -24.73
N THR A 330 40.45 33.71 -24.94
CA THR A 330 40.03 33.26 -26.27
C THR A 330 38.55 33.00 -26.23
N GLU A 331 37.79 33.92 -26.85
CA GLU A 331 36.38 33.72 -27.16
C GLU A 331 36.24 32.50 -28.10
N PRO A 332 35.25 31.60 -27.89
CA PRO A 332 34.96 30.54 -28.82
C PRO A 332 34.17 31.08 -30.05
N GLU A 333 34.72 30.88 -31.26
CA GLU A 333 34.02 31.08 -32.51
C GLU A 333 32.75 30.21 -32.61
N PRO A 334 31.67 30.74 -33.23
CA PRO A 334 30.44 29.96 -33.41
C PRO A 334 30.63 28.85 -34.50
N PRO A 335 30.02 27.67 -34.32
CA PRO A 335 30.21 26.55 -35.23
C PRO A 335 29.63 26.81 -36.62
N ALA A 336 30.44 26.51 -37.64
CA ALA A 336 30.15 26.67 -39.07
C ALA A 336 28.92 25.84 -39.47
N ARG A 337 28.03 26.49 -40.25
CA ARG A 337 26.84 25.85 -40.86
C ARG A 337 27.28 24.82 -41.90
N GLN A 338 26.85 23.57 -41.73
CA GLN A 338 26.97 22.53 -42.77
C GLN A 338 25.95 22.77 -43.89
N PRO A 339 26.37 22.57 -45.18
CA PRO A 339 25.49 22.80 -46.31
C PRO A 339 24.46 21.66 -46.50
N ALA A 340 23.25 22.05 -46.89
CA ALA A 340 22.11 21.21 -47.17
C ALA A 340 22.38 20.14 -48.24
N ALA A 341 22.07 18.89 -47.92
CA ALA A 341 22.13 17.78 -48.87
C ALA A 341 20.97 17.85 -49.87
N THR A 342 21.33 17.95 -51.15
CA THR A 342 20.48 17.97 -52.35
C THR A 342 19.68 16.69 -52.49
N LYS A 343 18.33 16.81 -52.59
CA LYS A 343 17.42 15.75 -53.02
C LYS A 343 17.76 15.32 -54.47
N ARG A 344 18.19 14.08 -54.66
CA ARG A 344 18.19 13.42 -55.98
C ARG A 344 16.88 12.67 -56.16
N SER A 345 16.08 13.18 -57.10
CA SER A 345 14.95 12.47 -57.72
C SER A 345 15.48 11.26 -58.50
N ARG A 346 14.87 10.10 -58.36
CA ARG A 346 14.92 9.02 -59.35
C ARG A 346 13.53 8.63 -59.78
N SER A 347 13.32 8.88 -61.06
CA SER A 347 12.20 8.52 -61.89
C SER A 347 12.06 7.00 -62.09
N ARG A 348 10.85 6.51 -62.02
CA ARG A 348 10.06 5.70 -62.97
C ARG A 348 10.79 4.77 -63.93
N ALA A 349 10.53 3.48 -63.81
CA ALA A 349 10.23 2.50 -64.88
C ALA A 349 9.77 1.21 -64.14
N GLY A 350 8.67 0.57 -64.33
CA GLY A 350 7.89 0.30 -65.56
C GLY A 350 7.89 -1.19 -65.83
N LYS A 351 6.71 -1.80 -65.94
CA LYS A 351 6.38 -3.16 -66.44
C LYS A 351 6.66 -4.31 -65.48
N GLY A 352 5.76 -5.24 -65.21
CA GLY A 352 4.67 -5.81 -65.97
C GLY A 352 4.66 -7.31 -65.74
N GLY A 353 3.52 -7.94 -65.65
CA GLY A 353 3.31 -9.29 -66.10
C GLY A 353 3.04 -10.39 -65.06
N LYS A 354 1.79 -10.75 -64.96
CA LYS A 354 1.22 -12.10 -65.00
C LYS A 354 1.93 -13.26 -64.27
N ALA A 355 1.28 -13.83 -63.27
CA ALA A 355 0.45 -15.04 -63.35
C ALA A 355 -0.27 -15.23 -62.01
#